data_e5ff18ac4515cc33c7c9a5a5701e5f1c
#
_entry.id   e5ff18ac4515cc33c7c9a5a5701e5f1c
#
_cell.length_a   1.000
_cell.length_b   1.000
_cell.length_c   1.000
_cell.angle_alpha   90.00
_cell.angle_beta   90.00
_cell.angle_gamma   90.00
#
_symmetry.space_group_name_H-M   'P 1'
#
loop_
_entity.id
_entity.type
_entity.pdbx_description
1 polymer ?
#
loop_
_entity_poly.entity_id
_entity_poly.type
_entity_poly.pdbx_seq_one_letter_code
_entity_poly.pdbx_strand_id
1 'polypeptide(L)'
;MRDEAAKFSPMIWLAVLVLALIAGTIGGIVGFGSSIMLMPALVLAVGPKDAVPVMAIAGLMANLSRTVVWWHAVDWRVVAAFSVTAVPMTALGARTMVALDARHIQIALGIFFIAMIPARRWLLAAGFRIGLSGMALAGACIGFLSGLVTLIGPINTPFFLAYGLVKGGFISTEATASLLMGFTRTGVFHTFGLLPIETLVQGFIVGSAVTVGSWLSKKLMY
;
A
#
# COMPACT_ATOMS: atom_id res chain seq x y z
N MET A 1 -8.52 31.33 3.40
CA MET A 1 -8.80 31.26 4.87
C MET A 1 -9.91 30.28 5.27
N ARG A 2 -10.99 30.03 4.48
CA ARG A 2 -12.00 29.00 4.82
C ARG A 2 -11.54 27.57 4.58
N ASP A 3 -10.63 27.33 3.63
CA ASP A 3 -10.16 25.98 3.29
C ASP A 3 -9.15 25.38 4.29
N GLU A 4 -8.40 26.20 5.01
CA GLU A 4 -7.45 25.69 6.01
C GLU A 4 -8.13 25.28 7.31
N ALA A 5 -9.20 25.98 7.73
CA ALA A 5 -9.97 25.60 8.92
C ALA A 5 -10.74 24.29 8.73
N ALA A 6 -11.11 23.93 7.49
CA ALA A 6 -11.74 22.66 7.17
C ALA A 6 -10.77 21.47 7.27
N LYS A 7 -9.49 21.68 6.97
CA LYS A 7 -8.44 20.62 7.03
C LYS A 7 -8.21 20.10 8.46
N PHE A 8 -8.52 20.86 9.49
CA PHE A 8 -8.34 20.49 10.90
C PHE A 8 -9.65 20.27 11.66
N SER A 9 -10.76 20.02 10.96
CA SER A 9 -12.02 19.68 11.65
C SER A 9 -11.85 18.37 12.43
N PRO A 10 -12.00 18.38 13.78
CA PRO A 10 -11.89 17.18 14.61
C PRO A 10 -12.82 16.06 14.15
N MET A 11 -13.95 16.44 13.56
CA MET A 11 -14.97 15.50 13.07
C MET A 11 -14.50 14.74 11.82
N ILE A 12 -13.76 15.39 10.90
CA ILE A 12 -13.18 14.73 9.73
C ILE A 12 -12.10 13.76 10.17
N TRP A 13 -11.23 14.13 11.10
CA TRP A 13 -10.21 13.24 11.63
C TRP A 13 -10.79 12.06 12.40
N LEU A 14 -11.84 12.26 13.17
CA LEU A 14 -12.55 11.15 13.82
C LEU A 14 -13.11 10.17 12.79
N ALA A 15 -13.72 10.65 11.72
CA ALA A 15 -14.23 9.82 10.62
C ALA A 15 -13.10 9.06 9.92
N VAL A 16 -11.96 9.72 9.67
CA VAL A 16 -10.76 9.06 9.09
C VAL A 16 -10.25 7.96 10.01
N LEU A 17 -10.19 8.17 11.32
CA LEU A 17 -9.71 7.16 12.27
C LEU A 17 -10.66 5.97 12.40
N VAL A 18 -11.97 6.20 12.44
CA VAL A 18 -12.98 5.12 12.43
C VAL A 18 -12.87 4.31 11.14
N LEU A 19 -12.76 5.00 10.00
CA LEU A 19 -12.57 4.35 8.71
C LEU A 19 -11.23 3.59 8.66
N ALA A 20 -10.16 4.12 9.26
CA ALA A 20 -8.85 3.48 9.35
C ALA A 20 -8.91 2.17 10.15
N LEU A 21 -9.66 2.14 11.25
CA LEU A 21 -9.88 0.95 12.04
C LEU A 21 -10.63 -0.13 11.24
N ILE A 22 -11.71 0.25 10.57
CA ILE A 22 -12.51 -0.65 9.72
C ILE A 22 -11.66 -1.16 8.55
N ALA A 23 -10.98 -0.25 7.86
CA ALA A 23 -10.13 -0.58 6.73
C ALA A 23 -8.95 -1.49 7.14
N GLY A 24 -8.38 -1.26 8.34
CA GLY A 24 -7.36 -2.12 8.93
C GLY A 24 -7.88 -3.54 9.21
N THR A 25 -9.07 -3.65 9.76
CA THR A 25 -9.71 -4.94 10.04
C THR A 25 -9.97 -5.72 8.75
N ILE A 26 -10.57 -5.09 7.75
CA ILE A 26 -10.81 -5.70 6.44
C ILE A 26 -9.48 -6.04 5.74
N GLY A 27 -8.51 -5.12 5.74
CA GLY A 27 -7.20 -5.34 5.15
C GLY A 27 -6.40 -6.45 5.82
N GLY A 28 -6.60 -6.66 7.12
CA GLY A 28 -5.98 -7.77 7.87
C GLY A 28 -6.56 -9.14 7.51
N ILE A 29 -7.83 -9.21 7.09
CA ILE A 29 -8.48 -10.44 6.63
C ILE A 29 -8.15 -10.73 5.16
N VAL A 30 -8.28 -9.72 4.30
CA VAL A 30 -8.16 -9.85 2.84
C VAL A 30 -6.70 -9.78 2.36
N GLY A 31 -5.81 -9.25 3.20
CA GLY A 31 -4.40 -8.99 2.87
C GLY A 31 -4.14 -7.64 2.19
N PHE A 32 -5.17 -6.98 1.69
CA PHE A 32 -5.11 -5.66 1.04
C PHE A 32 -6.44 -4.91 1.23
N GLY A 33 -6.50 -3.66 0.78
CA GLY A 33 -7.76 -2.89 0.74
C GLY A 33 -7.83 -1.72 1.72
N SER A 34 -7.03 -1.73 2.79
CA SER A 34 -6.99 -0.59 3.72
C SER A 34 -6.67 0.72 2.99
N SER A 35 -5.71 0.69 2.05
CA SER A 35 -5.31 1.85 1.28
C SER A 35 -6.41 2.35 0.32
N ILE A 36 -7.17 1.43 -0.29
CA ILE A 36 -8.25 1.79 -1.22
C ILE A 36 -9.37 2.51 -0.49
N MET A 37 -9.70 2.04 0.71
CA MET A 37 -10.75 2.65 1.53
C MET A 37 -10.32 3.99 2.14
N LEU A 38 -9.06 4.09 2.57
CA LEU A 38 -8.56 5.27 3.26
C LEU A 38 -8.17 6.41 2.32
N MET A 39 -7.68 6.12 1.11
CA MET A 39 -7.16 7.16 0.23
C MET A 39 -8.20 8.24 -0.11
N PRO A 40 -9.45 7.92 -0.47
CA PRO A 40 -10.46 8.95 -0.70
C PRO A 40 -10.72 9.83 0.53
N ALA A 41 -10.78 9.23 1.72
CA ALA A 41 -11.00 9.96 2.96
C ALA A 41 -9.82 10.87 3.30
N LEU A 42 -8.58 10.41 3.08
CA LEU A 42 -7.39 11.22 3.27
C LEU A 42 -7.32 12.38 2.27
N VAL A 43 -7.66 12.14 1.00
CA VAL A 43 -7.72 13.20 -0.01
C VAL A 43 -8.70 14.29 0.38
N LEU A 44 -9.85 13.94 0.98
CA LEU A 44 -10.83 14.90 1.49
C LEU A 44 -10.32 15.62 2.76
N ALA A 45 -9.55 14.93 3.60
CA ALA A 45 -9.08 15.49 4.88
C ALA A 45 -7.88 16.43 4.72
N VAL A 46 -6.87 16.03 3.92
CA VAL A 46 -5.58 16.74 3.82
C VAL A 46 -5.25 17.22 2.40
N GLY A 47 -6.07 16.84 1.43
CA GLY A 47 -5.83 17.14 0.02
C GLY A 47 -4.96 16.07 -0.68
N PRO A 48 -4.98 16.04 -2.02
CA PRO A 48 -4.35 14.96 -2.80
C PRO A 48 -2.83 14.92 -2.69
N LYS A 49 -2.15 16.05 -2.50
CA LYS A 49 -0.69 16.11 -2.37
C LYS A 49 -0.20 15.50 -1.06
N ASP A 50 -0.89 15.78 0.04
CA ASP A 50 -0.49 15.34 1.38
C ASP A 50 -1.01 13.94 1.69
N ALA A 51 -2.13 13.53 1.08
CA ALA A 51 -2.72 12.19 1.27
C ALA A 51 -1.77 11.05 0.88
N VAL A 52 -0.96 11.22 -0.19
CA VAL A 52 -0.03 10.18 -0.67
C VAL A 52 1.09 9.90 0.33
N PRO A 53 1.83 10.90 0.84
CA PRO A 53 2.83 10.69 1.88
C PRO A 53 2.24 10.16 3.20
N VAL A 54 1.10 10.70 3.66
CA VAL A 54 0.39 10.19 4.85
C VAL A 54 0.06 8.71 4.69
N MET A 55 -0.49 8.33 3.53
CA MET A 55 -0.81 6.94 3.23
C MET A 55 0.43 6.05 3.12
N ALA A 56 1.57 6.59 2.68
CA ALA A 56 2.82 5.85 2.62
C ALA A 56 3.27 5.40 4.02
N ILE A 57 3.21 6.29 5.01
CA ILE A 57 3.55 5.98 6.41
C ILE A 57 2.53 5.01 7.01
N ALA A 58 1.23 5.28 6.85
CA ALA A 58 0.17 4.39 7.35
C ALA A 58 0.28 2.99 6.74
N GLY A 59 0.60 2.89 5.45
CA GLY A 59 0.83 1.63 4.76
C GLY A 59 2.05 0.86 5.26
N LEU A 60 3.14 1.55 5.62
CA LEU A 60 4.29 0.93 6.27
C LEU A 60 3.89 0.27 7.58
N MET A 61 3.15 0.97 8.43
CA MET A 61 2.69 0.44 9.71
C MET A 61 1.76 -0.75 9.54
N ALA A 62 0.82 -0.67 8.59
CA ALA A 62 -0.09 -1.76 8.27
C ALA A 62 0.65 -3.02 7.78
N ASN A 63 1.64 -2.85 6.90
CA ASN A 63 2.45 -3.95 6.38
C ASN A 63 3.34 -4.54 7.47
N LEU A 64 3.96 -3.69 8.31
CA LEU A 64 4.75 -4.14 9.45
C LEU A 64 3.91 -4.99 10.42
N SER A 65 2.71 -4.52 10.75
CA SER A 65 1.78 -5.27 11.60
C SER A 65 1.48 -6.65 11.03
N ARG A 66 1.10 -6.75 9.75
CA ARG A 66 0.81 -8.03 9.08
C ARG A 66 2.02 -8.95 9.01
N THR A 67 3.20 -8.41 8.72
CA THR A 67 4.46 -9.16 8.73
C THR A 67 4.74 -9.75 10.10
N VAL A 68 4.65 -8.94 11.17
CA VAL A 68 4.92 -9.39 12.55
C VAL A 68 3.90 -10.42 13.02
N VAL A 69 2.62 -10.19 12.74
CA VAL A 69 1.54 -11.10 13.16
C VAL A 69 1.69 -12.50 12.54
N TRP A 70 2.19 -12.61 11.32
CA TRP A 70 2.33 -13.84 10.57
C TRP A 70 3.79 -14.17 10.21
N TRP A 71 4.77 -13.69 10.98
CA TRP A 71 6.20 -13.79 10.73
C TRP A 71 6.67 -15.21 10.37
N HIS A 72 6.19 -16.21 11.08
CA HIS A 72 6.57 -17.60 10.85
C HIS A 72 6.05 -18.19 9.51
N ALA A 73 5.12 -17.52 8.86
CA ALA A 73 4.55 -17.96 7.60
C ALA A 73 5.16 -17.24 6.38
N VAL A 74 6.15 -16.36 6.57
CA VAL A 74 6.81 -15.62 5.49
C VAL A 74 7.65 -16.56 4.63
N ASP A 75 7.37 -16.58 3.31
CA ASP A 75 8.25 -17.22 2.34
C ASP A 75 9.35 -16.24 1.90
N TRP A 76 10.50 -16.34 2.55
CA TRP A 76 11.65 -15.47 2.30
C TRP A 76 12.23 -15.60 0.90
N ARG A 77 12.07 -16.76 0.24
CA ARG A 77 12.54 -16.96 -1.14
C ARG A 77 11.73 -16.12 -2.11
N VAL A 78 10.43 -16.07 -1.91
CA VAL A 78 9.51 -15.24 -2.71
C VAL A 78 9.78 -13.77 -2.43
N VAL A 79 9.92 -13.37 -1.15
CA VAL A 79 10.28 -12.00 -0.79
C VAL A 79 11.56 -11.57 -1.49
N ALA A 80 12.62 -12.37 -1.43
CA ALA A 80 13.89 -12.04 -2.06
C ALA A 80 13.77 -11.92 -3.58
N ALA A 81 13.17 -12.91 -4.25
CA ALA A 81 13.01 -12.92 -5.70
C ALA A 81 12.20 -11.72 -6.20
N PHE A 82 11.12 -11.37 -5.52
CA PHE A 82 10.29 -10.23 -5.85
C PHE A 82 11.00 -8.90 -5.55
N SER A 83 11.60 -8.76 -4.37
CA SER A 83 12.12 -7.48 -3.88
C SER A 83 13.42 -7.05 -4.55
N VAL A 84 14.23 -8.00 -5.04
CA VAL A 84 15.47 -7.69 -5.78
C VAL A 84 15.21 -6.76 -6.97
N THR A 85 14.10 -6.93 -7.64
CA THR A 85 13.71 -6.06 -8.76
C THR A 85 12.72 -4.98 -8.33
N ALA A 86 11.81 -5.30 -7.40
CA ALA A 86 10.77 -4.37 -6.97
C ALA A 86 11.35 -3.14 -6.25
N VAL A 87 12.38 -3.31 -5.40
CA VAL A 87 12.98 -2.21 -4.64
C VAL A 87 13.60 -1.13 -5.55
N PRO A 88 14.52 -1.44 -6.48
CA PRO A 88 15.09 -0.43 -7.38
C PRO A 88 14.03 0.20 -8.30
N MET A 89 13.07 -0.60 -8.77
CA MET A 89 11.99 -0.09 -9.62
C MET A 89 11.01 0.80 -8.84
N THR A 90 10.78 0.52 -7.55
CA THR A 90 10.00 1.41 -6.67
C THR A 90 10.71 2.75 -6.47
N ALA A 91 12.02 2.75 -6.30
CA ALA A 91 12.78 3.99 -6.20
C ALA A 91 12.67 4.82 -7.48
N LEU A 92 12.76 4.17 -8.65
CA LEU A 92 12.59 4.81 -9.95
C LEU A 92 11.18 5.38 -10.12
N GLY A 93 10.14 4.59 -9.82
CA GLY A 93 8.75 5.02 -9.90
C GLY A 93 8.43 6.17 -8.95
N ALA A 94 8.98 6.15 -7.72
CA ALA A 94 8.80 7.23 -6.75
C ALA A 94 9.47 8.54 -7.20
N ARG A 95 10.66 8.46 -7.78
CA ARG A 95 11.32 9.63 -8.40
C ARG A 95 10.52 10.19 -9.57
N THR A 96 10.00 9.32 -10.41
CA THR A 96 9.14 9.72 -11.53
C THR A 96 7.87 10.42 -11.03
N MET A 97 7.24 9.88 -9.97
CA MET A 97 6.07 10.50 -9.34
C MET A 97 6.36 11.91 -8.84
N VAL A 98 7.50 12.12 -8.18
CA VAL A 98 7.89 13.44 -7.67
C VAL A 98 8.14 14.46 -8.80
N ALA A 99 8.65 14.00 -9.94
CA ALA A 99 8.90 14.84 -11.10
C ALA A 99 7.64 15.19 -11.90
N LEU A 100 6.51 14.49 -11.67
CA LEU A 100 5.27 14.71 -12.40
C LEU A 100 4.40 15.79 -11.72
N ASP A 101 3.73 16.59 -12.55
CA ASP A 101 2.69 17.50 -12.07
C ASP A 101 1.48 16.76 -11.51
N ALA A 102 0.77 17.39 -10.57
CA ALA A 102 -0.42 16.82 -9.93
C ALA A 102 -1.48 16.31 -10.93
N ARG A 103 -1.62 17.00 -12.08
CA ARG A 103 -2.56 16.59 -13.15
C ARG A 103 -2.15 15.26 -13.78
N HIS A 104 -0.86 15.05 -14.06
CA HIS A 104 -0.37 13.80 -14.64
C HIS A 104 -0.48 12.64 -13.65
N ILE A 105 -0.27 12.90 -12.36
CA ILE A 105 -0.47 11.91 -11.30
C ILE A 105 -1.95 11.48 -11.22
N GLN A 106 -2.87 12.44 -11.25
CA GLN A 106 -4.32 12.13 -11.22
C GLN A 106 -4.75 11.32 -12.45
N ILE A 107 -4.27 11.66 -13.64
CA ILE A 107 -4.55 10.93 -14.87
C ILE A 107 -3.97 9.51 -14.80
N ALA A 108 -2.72 9.37 -14.35
CA ALA A 108 -2.07 8.08 -14.19
C ALA A 108 -2.82 7.19 -13.18
N LEU A 109 -3.26 7.76 -12.05
CA LEU A 109 -4.11 7.08 -11.07
C LEU A 109 -5.44 6.63 -11.67
N GLY A 110 -6.12 7.51 -12.41
CA GLY A 110 -7.40 7.21 -13.07
C GLY A 110 -7.26 6.06 -14.07
N ILE A 111 -6.28 6.14 -14.97
CA ILE A 111 -5.97 5.09 -15.95
C ILE A 111 -5.63 3.78 -15.24
N PHE A 112 -4.81 3.85 -14.19
CA PHE A 112 -4.42 2.70 -13.39
C PHE A 112 -5.64 2.00 -12.78
N PHE A 113 -6.55 2.72 -12.12
CA PHE A 113 -7.75 2.12 -11.52
C PHE A 113 -8.68 1.51 -12.56
N ILE A 114 -8.88 2.17 -13.70
CA ILE A 114 -9.71 1.64 -14.79
C ILE A 114 -9.08 0.37 -15.38
N ALA A 115 -7.78 0.39 -15.66
CA ALA A 115 -7.06 -0.76 -16.22
C ALA A 115 -6.94 -1.93 -15.24
N MET A 116 -6.88 -1.65 -13.93
CA MET A 116 -6.73 -2.67 -12.89
C MET A 116 -7.93 -3.64 -12.83
N ILE A 117 -9.14 -3.16 -13.09
CA ILE A 117 -10.35 -4.00 -13.01
C ILE A 117 -10.30 -5.16 -14.01
N PRO A 118 -10.14 -4.93 -15.33
CA PRO A 118 -10.01 -6.02 -16.29
C PRO A 118 -8.71 -6.81 -16.13
N ALA A 119 -7.60 -6.16 -15.82
CA ALA A 119 -6.31 -6.83 -15.61
C ALA A 119 -6.39 -7.85 -14.47
N ARG A 120 -6.97 -7.49 -13.33
CA ARG A 120 -7.15 -8.41 -12.20
C ARG A 120 -8.06 -9.60 -12.56
N ARG A 121 -9.18 -9.33 -13.27
CA ARG A 121 -10.09 -10.40 -13.71
C ARG A 121 -9.39 -11.37 -14.64
N TRP A 122 -8.63 -10.86 -15.59
CA TRP A 122 -7.86 -11.66 -16.53
C TRP A 122 -6.77 -12.50 -15.83
N LEU A 123 -6.00 -11.90 -14.93
CA LEU A 123 -4.98 -12.60 -14.14
C LEU A 123 -5.56 -13.72 -13.29
N LEU A 124 -6.71 -13.51 -12.65
CA LEU A 124 -7.37 -14.53 -11.84
C LEU A 124 -8.01 -15.63 -12.69
N ALA A 125 -8.57 -15.28 -13.87
CA ALA A 125 -9.19 -16.24 -14.78
C ALA A 125 -8.17 -17.11 -15.52
N ALA A 126 -6.96 -16.60 -15.76
CA ALA A 126 -5.93 -17.29 -16.50
C ALA A 126 -5.36 -18.53 -15.78
N GLY A 127 -5.58 -18.67 -14.46
CA GLY A 127 -5.17 -19.83 -13.67
C GLY A 127 -3.67 -20.15 -13.78
N PHE A 128 -2.84 -19.16 -14.15
CA PHE A 128 -1.43 -19.38 -14.41
C PHE A 128 -0.65 -19.57 -13.11
N ARG A 129 0.38 -20.40 -13.17
CA ARG A 129 1.34 -20.59 -12.09
C ARG A 129 2.65 -19.90 -12.46
N ILE A 130 3.23 -19.19 -11.50
CA ILE A 130 4.51 -18.51 -11.69
C ILE A 130 5.56 -19.08 -10.73
N GLY A 131 6.80 -19.16 -11.20
CA GLY A 131 7.95 -19.50 -10.37
C GLY A 131 8.66 -18.26 -9.85
N LEU A 132 9.82 -18.45 -9.21
CA LEU A 132 10.64 -17.36 -8.65
C LEU A 132 11.07 -16.33 -9.70
N SER A 133 11.41 -16.78 -10.93
CA SER A 133 11.74 -15.87 -12.04
C SER A 133 10.55 -15.00 -12.45
N GLY A 134 9.35 -15.59 -12.47
CA GLY A 134 8.11 -14.85 -12.71
C GLY A 134 7.82 -13.84 -11.59
N MET A 135 8.13 -14.18 -10.33
CA MET A 135 8.03 -13.25 -9.20
C MET A 135 9.00 -12.08 -9.34
N ALA A 136 10.23 -12.30 -9.82
CA ALA A 136 11.18 -11.23 -10.08
C ALA A 136 10.69 -10.30 -11.20
N LEU A 137 10.15 -10.83 -12.29
CA LEU A 137 9.58 -10.03 -13.38
C LEU A 137 8.36 -9.22 -12.89
N ALA A 138 7.45 -9.86 -12.15
CA ALA A 138 6.33 -9.18 -11.51
C ALA A 138 6.80 -8.07 -10.58
N GLY A 139 7.86 -8.33 -9.78
CA GLY A 139 8.49 -7.36 -8.91
C GLY A 139 8.95 -6.10 -9.65
N ALA A 140 9.56 -6.25 -10.83
CA ALA A 140 10.00 -5.10 -11.63
C ALA A 140 8.81 -4.20 -12.05
N CYS A 141 7.78 -4.79 -12.64
CA CYS A 141 6.60 -4.05 -13.10
C CYS A 141 5.83 -3.43 -11.92
N ILE A 142 5.55 -4.24 -10.91
CA ILE A 142 4.78 -3.84 -9.74
C ILE A 142 5.56 -2.82 -8.91
N GLY A 143 6.87 -3.00 -8.75
CA GLY A 143 7.72 -2.06 -8.05
C GLY A 143 7.65 -0.66 -8.65
N PHE A 144 7.80 -0.54 -9.97
CA PHE A 144 7.67 0.75 -10.65
C PHE A 144 6.30 1.39 -10.43
N LEU A 145 5.24 0.62 -10.64
CA LEU A 145 3.88 1.07 -10.37
C LEU A 145 3.69 1.45 -8.90
N SER A 146 4.31 0.70 -7.97
CA SER A 146 4.28 1.00 -6.53
C SER A 146 4.93 2.34 -6.18
N GLY A 147 5.97 2.69 -6.88
CA GLY A 147 6.60 4.00 -6.74
C GLY A 147 5.70 5.13 -7.23
N LEU A 148 5.04 4.94 -8.38
CA LEU A 148 4.12 5.92 -8.96
C LEU A 148 2.83 6.05 -8.15
N VAL A 149 2.27 4.91 -7.72
CA VAL A 149 0.94 4.83 -7.13
C VAL A 149 0.99 4.00 -5.86
N THR A 150 0.67 4.59 -4.74
CA THR A 150 0.76 3.93 -3.42
C THR A 150 -0.22 2.73 -3.25
N LEU A 151 -1.14 2.51 -4.19
CA LEU A 151 -2.33 1.64 -4.06
C LEU A 151 -2.21 0.33 -4.88
N ILE A 152 -1.24 -0.54 -4.58
CA ILE A 152 -0.91 -1.70 -5.44
C ILE A 152 -1.41 -3.04 -4.90
N GLY A 153 -1.89 -3.11 -3.67
CA GLY A 153 -2.36 -4.36 -3.06
C GLY A 153 -3.20 -5.25 -3.99
N PRO A 154 -4.22 -4.74 -4.69
CA PRO A 154 -5.03 -5.54 -5.60
C PRO A 154 -4.28 -6.13 -6.80
N ILE A 155 -3.18 -5.53 -7.24
CA ILE A 155 -2.34 -6.05 -8.34
C ILE A 155 -1.33 -7.06 -7.82
N ASN A 156 -0.75 -6.86 -6.64
CA ASN A 156 0.17 -7.81 -6.03
C ASN A 156 -0.51 -9.17 -5.81
N THR A 157 -1.72 -9.17 -5.29
CA THR A 157 -2.46 -10.35 -4.88
C THR A 157 -2.47 -11.48 -5.91
N PRO A 158 -2.84 -11.27 -7.19
CA PRO A 158 -2.87 -12.34 -8.18
C PRO A 158 -1.52 -13.04 -8.38
N PHE A 159 -0.41 -12.31 -8.32
CA PHE A 159 0.92 -12.88 -8.52
C PHE A 159 1.36 -13.76 -7.35
N PHE A 160 1.14 -13.30 -6.10
CA PHE A 160 1.46 -14.10 -4.92
C PHE A 160 0.57 -15.35 -4.81
N LEU A 161 -0.71 -15.24 -5.19
CA LEU A 161 -1.61 -16.40 -5.27
C LEU A 161 -1.21 -17.36 -6.42
N ALA A 162 -0.80 -16.84 -7.58
CA ALA A 162 -0.33 -17.63 -8.70
C ALA A 162 0.99 -18.38 -8.42
N TYR A 163 1.81 -17.90 -7.48
CA TYR A 163 2.94 -18.64 -6.95
C TYR A 163 2.51 -19.82 -6.07
N GLY A 164 1.31 -19.78 -5.52
CA GLY A 164 0.74 -20.83 -4.66
C GLY A 164 0.69 -20.49 -3.17
N LEU A 165 0.95 -19.23 -2.80
CA LEU A 165 0.82 -18.79 -1.41
C LEU A 165 -0.67 -18.70 -1.01
N VAL A 166 -0.97 -19.17 0.19
CA VAL A 166 -2.33 -19.18 0.73
C VAL A 166 -2.37 -18.70 2.18
N LYS A 167 -3.51 -18.19 2.62
CA LYS A 167 -3.77 -17.78 4.02
C LYS A 167 -2.64 -16.90 4.60
N GLY A 168 -2.14 -17.24 5.78
CA GLY A 168 -1.09 -16.50 6.48
C GLY A 168 0.20 -16.35 5.68
N GLY A 169 0.59 -17.37 4.90
CA GLY A 169 1.76 -17.32 4.02
C GLY A 169 1.62 -16.24 2.93
N PHE A 170 0.44 -16.12 2.33
CA PHE A 170 0.15 -15.04 1.38
C PHE A 170 0.21 -13.67 2.06
N ILE A 171 -0.53 -13.49 3.18
CA ILE A 171 -0.65 -12.20 3.87
C ILE A 171 0.73 -11.68 4.31
N SER A 172 1.54 -12.55 4.93
CA SER A 172 2.85 -12.15 5.46
C SER A 172 3.90 -11.90 4.38
N THR A 173 3.95 -12.76 3.36
CA THR A 173 4.95 -12.65 2.28
C THR A 173 4.68 -11.41 1.43
N GLU A 174 3.41 -11.16 1.09
CA GLU A 174 2.99 -9.95 0.38
C GLU A 174 3.27 -8.70 1.22
N ALA A 175 2.90 -8.71 2.51
CA ALA A 175 3.13 -7.57 3.41
C ALA A 175 4.62 -7.28 3.59
N THR A 176 5.47 -8.31 3.70
CA THR A 176 6.93 -8.14 3.82
C THR A 176 7.54 -7.53 2.55
N ALA A 177 7.15 -8.02 1.37
CA ALA A 177 7.58 -7.45 0.10
C ALA A 177 7.10 -5.99 -0.06
N SER A 178 5.84 -5.72 0.28
CA SER A 178 5.25 -4.38 0.28
C SER A 178 5.89 -3.44 1.30
N LEU A 179 6.37 -3.97 2.43
CA LEU A 179 7.11 -3.21 3.44
C LEU A 179 8.45 -2.71 2.90
N LEU A 180 9.21 -3.56 2.20
CA LEU A 180 10.47 -3.18 1.57
C LEU A 180 10.28 -2.09 0.50
N MET A 181 9.28 -2.23 -0.35
CA MET A 181 8.91 -1.19 -1.32
C MET A 181 8.47 0.11 -0.61
N GLY A 182 7.72 -0.02 0.49
CA GLY A 182 7.26 1.10 1.30
C GLY A 182 8.42 1.90 1.91
N PHE A 183 9.42 1.23 2.49
CA PHE A 183 10.64 1.88 3.00
C PHE A 183 11.38 2.61 1.89
N THR A 184 11.55 1.97 0.74
CA THR A 184 12.22 2.57 -0.43
C THR A 184 11.51 3.85 -0.87
N ARG A 185 10.19 3.80 -1.04
CA ARG A 185 9.38 4.95 -1.44
C ARG A 185 9.42 6.07 -0.41
N THR A 186 9.27 5.74 0.88
CA THR A 186 9.34 6.71 1.97
C THR A 186 10.72 7.36 2.03
N GLY A 187 11.78 6.59 1.82
CA GLY A 187 13.15 7.12 1.72
C GLY A 187 13.28 8.11 0.57
N VAL A 188 12.77 7.79 -0.61
CA VAL A 188 12.75 8.73 -1.75
C VAL A 188 11.95 9.99 -1.41
N PHE A 189 10.75 9.87 -0.85
CA PHE A 189 9.94 11.05 -0.46
C PHE A 189 10.65 11.92 0.58
N HIS A 190 11.38 11.31 1.52
CA HIS A 190 12.18 12.04 2.49
C HIS A 190 13.29 12.86 1.81
N THR A 191 14.02 12.30 0.84
CA THR A 191 15.09 13.00 0.13
C THR A 191 14.58 14.18 -0.70
N PHE A 192 13.31 14.17 -1.10
CA PHE A 192 12.66 15.28 -1.81
C PHE A 192 11.86 16.23 -0.91
N GLY A 193 11.98 16.09 0.42
CA GLY A 193 11.30 16.98 1.37
C GLY A 193 9.78 16.83 1.43
N LEU A 194 9.23 15.74 0.93
CA LEU A 194 7.77 15.48 0.92
C LEU A 194 7.24 14.87 2.22
N LEU A 195 8.06 14.76 3.26
CA LEU A 195 7.70 14.22 4.56
C LEU A 195 7.95 15.25 5.69
N PRO A 196 7.23 16.36 5.70
CA PRO A 196 7.25 17.27 6.84
C PRO A 196 6.75 16.56 8.11
N ILE A 197 7.11 17.07 9.27
CA ILE A 197 6.77 16.45 10.57
C ILE A 197 5.25 16.22 10.73
N GLU A 198 4.44 17.13 10.21
CA GLU A 198 2.99 17.03 10.24
C GLU A 198 2.50 15.78 9.49
N THR A 199 3.02 15.53 8.29
CA THR A 199 2.71 14.35 7.48
C THR A 199 3.12 13.06 8.19
N LEU A 200 4.28 13.06 8.86
CA LEU A 200 4.71 11.92 9.67
C LEU A 200 3.73 11.65 10.81
N VAL A 201 3.37 12.69 11.59
CA VAL A 201 2.43 12.56 12.70
C VAL A 201 1.07 12.06 12.23
N GLN A 202 0.53 12.65 11.17
CA GLN A 202 -0.74 12.20 10.56
C GLN A 202 -0.68 10.76 10.10
N GLY A 203 0.41 10.37 9.41
CA GLY A 203 0.64 9.00 8.96
C GLY A 203 0.75 8.01 10.10
N PHE A 204 1.42 8.36 11.20
CA PHE A 204 1.50 7.55 12.41
C PHE A 204 0.16 7.39 13.10
N ILE A 205 -0.64 8.46 13.22
CA ILE A 205 -1.98 8.40 13.82
C ILE A 205 -2.88 7.47 13.03
N VAL A 206 -2.98 7.68 11.70
CA VAL A 206 -3.79 6.84 10.81
C VAL A 206 -3.26 5.40 10.79
N GLY A 207 -1.94 5.23 10.70
CA GLY A 207 -1.28 3.93 10.70
C GLY A 207 -1.52 3.14 11.99
N SER A 208 -1.55 3.81 13.14
CA SER A 208 -1.86 3.17 14.43
C SER A 208 -3.29 2.63 14.45
N ALA A 209 -4.27 3.38 13.94
CA ALA A 209 -5.65 2.91 13.83
C ALA A 209 -5.77 1.70 12.88
N VAL A 210 -5.09 1.75 11.72
CA VAL A 210 -5.03 0.60 10.79
C VAL A 210 -4.39 -0.62 11.44
N THR A 211 -3.32 -0.43 12.21
CA THR A 211 -2.60 -1.50 12.92
C THR A 211 -3.49 -2.17 13.95
N VAL A 212 -4.21 -1.39 14.75
CA VAL A 212 -5.19 -1.91 15.73
C VAL A 212 -6.28 -2.71 15.01
N GLY A 213 -6.83 -2.20 13.91
CA GLY A 213 -7.79 -2.93 13.07
C GLY A 213 -7.22 -4.25 12.55
N SER A 214 -6.00 -4.25 12.05
CA SER A 214 -5.34 -5.48 11.57
C SER A 214 -5.11 -6.51 12.68
N TRP A 215 -4.88 -6.07 13.90
CA TRP A 215 -4.79 -6.95 15.08
C TRP A 215 -6.13 -7.57 15.45
N LEU A 216 -7.21 -6.77 15.37
CA LEU A 216 -8.57 -7.25 15.59
C LEU A 216 -8.95 -8.36 14.59
N SER A 217 -8.49 -8.25 13.34
CA SER A 217 -8.78 -9.23 12.29
C SER A 217 -8.27 -10.64 12.63
N LYS A 218 -7.14 -10.76 13.34
CA LYS A 218 -6.59 -12.05 13.76
C LYS A 218 -7.55 -12.77 14.72
N LYS A 219 -8.19 -12.03 15.64
CA LYS A 219 -9.18 -12.60 16.58
C LYS A 219 -10.49 -13.01 15.89
N LEU A 220 -10.79 -12.43 14.72
CA LEU A 220 -12.00 -12.77 13.95
C LEU A 220 -11.79 -13.96 13.01
N MET A 221 -10.53 -14.33 12.72
CA MET A 221 -10.18 -15.45 11.83
C MET A 221 -9.94 -16.76 12.59
N TYR A 222 -9.85 -16.71 13.92
CA TYR A 222 -9.67 -17.86 14.83
C TYR A 222 -10.74 -17.86 15.92
#